data_f2dc13182a45c6c6fc8ab6f855a22890
#
_entry.id   f2dc13182a45c6c6fc8ab6f855a22890
#
_cell.length_a   1.000
_cell.length_b   1.000
_cell.length_c   1.000
_cell.angle_alpha   90.00
_cell.angle_beta   90.00
_cell.angle_gamma   90.00
#
_symmetry.space_group_name_H-M   'P 1'
#
loop_
_entity.id
_entity.type
_entity.pdbx_description
1 polymer ?
#
loop_
_entity_poly.entity_id
_entity_poly.type
_entity_poly.pdbx_seq_one_letter_code
_entity_poly.pdbx_strand_id
1 'polypeptide(L)'
;MEILTVCGMGFGTSLMLLMEIQDMAKKHGFIVGGEATDLSSAKGRKCDIIVASSEIAKELAEEEVKVVPIINILDKKEIEEKVLPAIKQYFVS
;
A
#
# COMPACT_ATOMS: atom_id res chain seq x y z
N MET A 1 -8.64 -2.50 8.99
CA MET A 1 -7.98 -2.77 7.70
C MET A 1 -6.48 -2.60 7.83
N GLU A 2 -5.73 -3.58 7.37
CA GLU A 2 -4.26 -3.54 7.44
C GLU A 2 -3.66 -3.40 6.05
N ILE A 3 -2.78 -2.41 5.88
CA ILE A 3 -2.07 -2.16 4.63
C ILE A 3 -0.58 -2.36 4.85
N LEU A 4 0.06 -3.15 3.99
CA LEU A 4 1.52 -3.22 3.97
C LEU A 4 2.04 -2.32 2.86
N THR A 5 3.08 -1.54 3.15
CA THR A 5 3.78 -0.79 2.12
C THR A 5 5.17 -1.38 1.94
N VAL A 6 5.55 -1.60 0.69
CA VAL A 6 6.82 -2.22 0.33
C VAL A 6 7.48 -1.38 -0.75
N CYS A 7 8.71 -0.98 -0.51
CA CYS A 7 9.45 -0.17 -1.48
C CYS A 7 10.89 -0.66 -1.56
N GLY A 8 11.40 -0.81 -2.78
CA GLY A 8 12.76 -1.24 -3.01
C GLY A 8 13.83 -0.21 -2.64
N MET A 9 13.41 1.02 -2.37
CA MET A 9 14.34 2.11 -2.03
C MET A 9 14.66 2.20 -0.54
N GLY A 10 14.10 1.31 0.27
CA GLY A 10 14.41 1.26 1.68
C GLY A 10 13.23 1.51 2.60
N PHE A 11 13.44 1.25 3.88
CA PHE A 11 12.40 1.30 4.90
C PHE A 11 11.80 2.70 5.07
N GLY A 12 12.65 3.73 5.05
CA GLY A 12 12.17 5.11 5.23
C GLY A 12 11.17 5.53 4.15
N THR A 13 11.40 5.10 2.92
CA THR A 13 10.51 5.43 1.80
C THR A 13 9.18 4.69 1.91
N SER A 14 9.19 3.43 2.32
CA SER A 14 7.94 2.69 2.52
C SER A 14 7.14 3.23 3.69
N LEU A 15 7.81 3.74 4.73
CA LEU A 15 7.13 4.38 5.84
C LEU A 15 6.45 5.68 5.40
N MET A 16 7.12 6.50 4.58
CA MET A 16 6.52 7.71 4.03
C MET A 16 5.28 7.40 3.20
N LEU A 17 5.37 6.35 2.38
CA LEU A 17 4.24 5.91 1.58
C LEU A 17 3.05 5.51 2.48
N LEU A 18 3.33 4.76 3.54
CA LEU A 18 2.28 4.37 4.48
C LEU A 18 1.61 5.59 5.12
N MET A 19 2.39 6.56 5.55
CA MET A 19 1.86 7.78 6.15
C MET A 19 0.98 8.57 5.19
N GLU A 20 1.38 8.66 3.93
CA GLU A 20 0.58 9.34 2.90
C GLU A 20 -0.74 8.62 2.68
N ILE A 21 -0.73 7.30 2.68
CA ILE A 21 -1.94 6.50 2.53
C ILE A 21 -2.88 6.71 3.71
N GLN A 22 -2.34 6.69 4.92
CA GLN A 22 -3.12 6.88 6.13
C GLN A 22 -3.76 8.27 6.18
N ASP A 23 -3.01 9.30 5.81
CA ASP A 23 -3.52 10.68 5.77
C ASP A 23 -4.62 10.82 4.71
N MET A 24 -4.40 10.26 3.53
CA MET A 24 -5.38 10.30 2.45
C MET A 24 -6.67 9.59 2.86
N ALA A 25 -6.55 8.39 3.42
CA ALA A 25 -7.71 7.61 3.85
C ALA A 25 -8.51 8.37 4.92
N LYS A 26 -7.82 8.99 5.87
CA LYS A 26 -8.45 9.74 6.93
C LYS A 26 -9.26 10.92 6.39
N LYS A 27 -8.74 11.61 5.38
CA LYS A 27 -9.46 12.71 4.72
C LYS A 27 -10.76 12.24 4.07
N HIS A 28 -10.84 10.99 3.68
CA HIS A 28 -12.02 10.40 3.08
C HIS A 28 -12.89 9.62 4.07
N GLY A 29 -12.59 9.72 5.37
CA GLY A 29 -13.39 9.11 6.41
C GLY A 29 -13.03 7.65 6.71
N PHE A 30 -11.88 7.17 6.25
CA PHE A 30 -11.45 5.80 6.50
C PHE A 30 -10.25 5.77 7.44
N ILE A 31 -10.28 4.88 8.41
CA ILE A 31 -9.15 4.64 9.32
C ILE A 31 -8.50 3.33 8.91
N VAL A 32 -7.24 3.40 8.51
CA VAL A 32 -6.49 2.21 8.09
C VAL A 32 -5.23 2.08 8.94
N GLY A 33 -4.94 0.86 9.36
CA GLY A 33 -3.69 0.54 10.02
C GLY A 33 -2.71 -0.03 9.00
N GLY A 34 -1.50 -0.25 9.41
CA GLY A 34 -0.54 -0.85 8.51
C GLY A 34 0.87 -0.81 9.02
N GLU A 35 1.76 -1.28 8.17
CA GLU A 35 3.16 -1.39 8.48
C GLU A 35 3.99 -1.24 7.22
N ALA A 36 5.11 -0.54 7.33
CA ALA A 36 6.10 -0.47 6.27
C ALA A 36 7.06 -1.65 6.43
N THR A 37 7.34 -2.35 5.34
CA THR A 37 8.17 -3.55 5.40
C THR A 37 9.00 -3.70 4.12
N ASP A 38 9.87 -4.69 4.10
CA ASP A 38 10.64 -5.02 2.91
C ASP A 38 9.97 -6.16 2.14
N LEU A 39 10.50 -6.46 0.95
CA LEU A 39 9.94 -7.48 0.08
C LEU A 39 9.93 -8.86 0.74
N SER A 40 11.02 -9.25 1.37
CA SER A 40 11.10 -10.57 1.99
C SER A 40 10.10 -10.74 3.11
N SER A 41 9.91 -9.69 3.91
CA SER A 41 8.96 -9.73 5.03
C SER A 41 7.51 -9.67 4.56
N ALA A 42 7.26 -9.06 3.39
CA ALA A 42 5.91 -8.94 2.84
C ALA A 42 5.36 -10.26 2.34
N LYS A 43 6.22 -11.13 1.84
CA LYS A 43 5.80 -12.42 1.30
C LYS A 43 5.21 -13.31 2.39
N GLY A 44 3.99 -13.79 2.15
CA GLY A 44 3.30 -14.64 3.10
C GLY A 44 2.70 -13.91 4.30
N ARG A 45 2.84 -12.59 4.37
CA ARG A 45 2.32 -11.81 5.48
C ARG A 45 0.82 -11.58 5.33
N LYS A 46 0.09 -11.70 6.42
CA LYS A 46 -1.35 -11.45 6.41
C LYS A 46 -1.63 -9.95 6.47
N CYS A 47 -2.35 -9.46 5.46
CA CYS A 47 -2.79 -8.09 5.40
C CYS A 47 -3.95 -8.00 4.41
N ASP A 48 -4.58 -6.85 4.33
CA ASP A 48 -5.72 -6.69 3.43
C ASP A 48 -5.29 -6.18 2.06
N ILE A 49 -4.31 -5.29 2.00
CA ILE A 49 -3.80 -4.72 0.76
C ILE A 49 -2.30 -4.51 0.90
N ILE A 50 -1.56 -4.76 -0.17
CA ILE A 50 -0.15 -4.41 -0.27
C ILE A 50 -0.04 -3.27 -1.27
N VAL A 51 0.61 -2.17 -0.87
CA VAL A 51 0.92 -1.06 -1.77
C VAL A 51 2.43 -1.03 -1.95
N ALA A 52 2.89 -1.14 -3.17
CA ALA A 52 4.31 -1.27 -3.46
C ALA A 52 4.69 -0.44 -4.68
N SER A 53 5.97 -0.06 -4.77
CA SER A 53 6.47 0.54 -6.00
C SER A 53 6.27 -0.47 -7.14
N SER A 54 6.07 0.04 -8.37
CA SER A 54 5.69 -0.83 -9.49
C SER A 54 6.70 -1.95 -9.74
N GLU A 55 7.98 -1.71 -9.50
CA GLU A 55 9.01 -2.74 -9.65
C GLU A 55 8.85 -3.85 -8.62
N ILE A 56 8.59 -3.49 -7.37
CA ILE A 56 8.40 -4.44 -6.29
C ILE A 56 7.05 -5.16 -6.44
N ALA A 57 6.03 -4.48 -6.94
CA ALA A 57 4.73 -5.09 -7.15
C ALA A 57 4.80 -6.31 -8.07
N LYS A 58 5.71 -6.31 -9.04
CA LYS A 58 5.92 -7.45 -9.92
C LYS A 58 6.40 -8.69 -9.16
N GLU A 59 7.20 -8.48 -8.14
CA GLU A 59 7.71 -9.57 -7.28
C GLU A 59 6.63 -10.14 -6.36
N LEU A 60 5.54 -9.40 -6.18
CA LEU A 60 4.43 -9.80 -5.32
C LEU A 60 3.21 -10.26 -6.11
N ALA A 61 3.35 -10.46 -7.42
CA ALA A 61 2.22 -10.81 -8.29
C ALA A 61 1.55 -12.14 -7.93
N GLU A 62 2.27 -13.04 -7.27
CA GLU A 62 1.74 -14.35 -6.88
C GLU A 62 1.08 -14.35 -5.50
N GLU A 63 1.13 -13.24 -4.77
CA GLU A 63 0.49 -13.16 -3.47
C GLU A 63 -1.03 -13.14 -3.61
N GLU A 64 -1.72 -13.77 -2.67
CA GLU A 64 -3.19 -13.82 -2.68
C GLU A 64 -3.83 -12.49 -2.35
N VAL A 65 -3.07 -11.61 -1.73
CA VAL A 65 -3.54 -10.29 -1.32
C VAL A 65 -3.54 -9.34 -2.52
N LYS A 66 -4.48 -8.41 -2.55
CA LYS A 66 -4.50 -7.38 -3.57
C LYS A 66 -3.24 -6.52 -3.47
N VAL A 67 -2.53 -6.39 -4.58
CA VAL A 67 -1.32 -5.57 -4.67
C VAL A 67 -1.60 -4.36 -5.54
N VAL A 68 -1.35 -3.17 -5.01
CA VAL A 68 -1.55 -1.90 -5.73
C VAL A 68 -0.18 -1.36 -6.11
N PRO A 69 0.16 -1.33 -7.39
CA PRO A 69 1.45 -0.78 -7.83
C PRO A 69 1.40 0.74 -7.91
N ILE A 70 2.47 1.39 -7.45
CA ILE A 70 2.61 2.84 -7.53
C ILE A 70 3.87 3.15 -8.35
N ILE A 71 3.73 3.96 -9.37
CA ILE A 71 4.84 4.35 -10.23
C ILE A 71 5.71 5.40 -9.54
N ASN A 72 5.09 6.43 -8.98
CA ASN A 72 5.79 7.48 -8.25
C ASN A 72 5.27 7.56 -6.83
N ILE A 73 6.02 7.01 -5.89
CA ILE A 73 5.60 6.94 -4.48
C ILE A 73 5.51 8.31 -3.80
N LEU A 74 6.02 9.36 -4.43
CA LEU A 74 5.91 10.73 -3.93
C LEU A 74 4.72 11.48 -4.53
N ASP A 75 4.01 10.87 -5.46
CA ASP A 75 2.87 11.49 -6.11
C ASP A 75 1.58 11.18 -5.34
N LYS A 76 1.15 12.15 -4.55
CA LYS A 76 -0.07 12.03 -3.73
C LYS A 76 -1.31 11.76 -4.56
N LYS A 77 -1.38 12.32 -5.75
CA LYS A 77 -2.52 12.14 -6.65
C LYS A 77 -2.59 10.70 -7.15
N GLU A 78 -1.45 10.13 -7.53
CA GLU A 78 -1.40 8.74 -7.96
C GLU A 78 -1.81 7.80 -6.82
N ILE A 79 -1.31 8.07 -5.62
CA ILE A 79 -1.66 7.28 -4.44
C ILE A 79 -3.17 7.30 -4.21
N GLU A 80 -3.76 8.48 -4.25
CA GLU A 80 -5.21 8.61 -4.06
C GLU A 80 -5.98 7.87 -5.15
N GLU A 81 -5.62 8.06 -6.41
CA GLU A 81 -6.32 7.45 -7.54
C GLU A 81 -6.25 5.93 -7.55
N LYS A 82 -5.16 5.35 -7.06
CA LYS A 82 -4.95 3.90 -7.10
C LYS A 82 -5.29 3.20 -5.80
N VAL A 83 -5.02 3.81 -4.66
CA VAL A 83 -5.21 3.17 -3.35
C VAL A 83 -6.61 3.42 -2.82
N LEU A 84 -7.18 4.59 -3.00
CA LEU A 84 -8.49 4.90 -2.46
C LEU A 84 -9.60 3.98 -2.98
N PRO A 85 -9.66 3.67 -4.28
CA PRO A 85 -10.67 2.71 -4.76
C PRO A 85 -10.55 1.33 -4.10
N ALA A 86 -9.31 0.88 -3.85
CA ALA A 86 -9.08 -0.39 -3.19
C ALA A 86 -9.58 -0.36 -1.74
N ILE A 87 -9.35 0.74 -1.03
CA ILE A 87 -9.84 0.92 0.33
C ILE A 87 -11.37 0.96 0.35
N LYS A 88 -11.98 1.72 -0.54
CA LYS A 88 -13.43 1.80 -0.63
C LYS A 88 -14.05 0.44 -0.91
N GLN A 89 -13.47 -0.33 -1.80
CA GLN A 89 -13.96 -1.66 -2.13
C GLN A 89 -13.90 -2.58 -0.92
N TYR A 90 -12.85 -2.49 -0.12
CA TYR A 90 -12.71 -3.27 1.09
C TYR A 90 -13.84 -2.99 2.08
N PHE A 91 -14.17 -1.72 2.29
CA PHE A 91 -15.20 -1.34 3.27
C PHE A 91 -16.63 -1.51 2.77
N VAL A 92 -16.83 -1.60 1.46
CA VAL A 92 -18.17 -1.74 0.86
C VAL A 92 -18.54 -3.21 0.65
N SER A 93 -17.58 -4.06 0.37
CA SER A 93 -17.85 -5.47 0.07
C SER A 93 -18.08 -6.35 1.29
#